data_15806ed0446e51a70ae1b3153c2e76fb
#
_entry.id   15806ed0446e51a70ae1b3153c2e76fb
#
_cell.length_a   1.000
_cell.length_b   1.000
_cell.length_c   1.000
_cell.angle_alpha   90.00
_cell.angle_beta   90.00
_cell.angle_gamma   90.00
#
_symmetry.space_group_name_H-M   'P 1'
#
loop_
_entity.id
_entity.type
_entity.pdbx_description
1 polymer ?
#
loop_
_entity_poly.entity_id
_entity_poly.type
_entity_poly.pdbx_seq_one_letter_code
_entity_poly.pdbx_strand_id
1 'polypeptide(L)'
;MTIDYSYITIIIPTLNEAENIERLIDSIFLLYPSISCLIVDDGSEDETQSIVLALKNKYSNLDLMDRSKEPVKGLCSSVVDGIQSCRTEYFIIIDGDGQHPPEFIQYCIKTLNLGADLSIGTREPYATRWTFSRIVISYSASILAKIRLLLCGVTIRDPMSGFFGGKTKFVQDILSQHKKSFTLGGYKILFDILKKVPKKCNLSGFYYPFGLRECGTSKLTIKIIIRYVLSFFR
;
A
#
# COMPACT_ATOMS: atom_id res chain seq x y z
N MET A 1 -1.51 30.01 -3.04
CA MET A 1 -2.13 29.08 -4.00
C MET A 1 -2.08 27.70 -3.38
N THR A 2 -3.22 27.10 -3.12
CA THR A 2 -3.29 25.69 -2.68
C THR A 2 -3.03 24.82 -3.89
N ILE A 3 -2.08 23.89 -3.75
CA ILE A 3 -1.78 22.91 -4.82
C ILE A 3 -2.98 21.96 -4.92
N ASP A 4 -3.46 21.74 -6.14
CA ASP A 4 -4.55 20.80 -6.40
C ASP A 4 -4.01 19.37 -6.51
N TYR A 5 -4.54 18.46 -5.70
CA TYR A 5 -4.23 17.03 -5.68
C TYR A 5 -5.46 16.16 -5.98
N SER A 6 -6.55 16.75 -6.51
CA SER A 6 -7.82 16.05 -6.77
C SER A 6 -7.71 14.89 -7.77
N TYR A 7 -6.62 14.85 -8.53
CA TYR A 7 -6.30 13.77 -9.48
C TYR A 7 -5.65 12.54 -8.84
N ILE A 8 -5.56 12.50 -7.49
CA ILE A 8 -4.92 11.42 -6.73
C ILE A 8 -5.87 10.88 -5.68
N THR A 9 -5.90 9.56 -5.52
CA THR A 9 -6.56 8.88 -4.40
C THR A 9 -5.52 8.17 -3.53
N ILE A 10 -5.49 8.49 -2.23
CA ILE A 10 -4.78 7.67 -1.24
C ILE A 10 -5.71 6.53 -0.84
N ILE A 11 -5.23 5.30 -0.93
CA ILE A 11 -5.93 4.08 -0.53
C ILE A 11 -5.27 3.53 0.72
N ILE A 12 -6.02 3.36 1.78
CA ILE A 12 -5.54 2.90 3.09
C ILE A 12 -6.30 1.63 3.45
N PRO A 13 -5.68 0.45 3.28
CA PRO A 13 -6.27 -0.78 3.78
C PRO A 13 -6.21 -0.82 5.31
N THR A 14 -7.34 -1.16 5.95
CA THR A 14 -7.46 -1.20 7.41
C THR A 14 -8.03 -2.53 7.90
N LEU A 15 -7.61 -2.91 9.10
CA LEU A 15 -8.21 -3.96 9.92
C LEU A 15 -7.84 -3.70 11.37
N ASN A 16 -8.80 -3.26 12.21
CA ASN A 16 -8.59 -2.91 13.62
C ASN A 16 -7.44 -1.91 13.80
N GLU A 17 -7.64 -0.68 13.31
CA GLU A 17 -6.68 0.43 13.37
C GLU A 17 -7.31 1.67 14.06
N ALA A 18 -8.31 1.48 14.96
CA ALA A 18 -9.00 2.57 15.64
C ALA A 18 -8.06 3.55 16.35
N GLU A 19 -6.95 3.05 16.91
CA GLU A 19 -5.97 3.88 17.63
C GLU A 19 -5.13 4.80 16.72
N ASN A 20 -5.06 4.50 15.41
CA ASN A 20 -4.16 5.18 14.48
C ASN A 20 -4.90 5.99 13.41
N ILE A 21 -6.11 5.52 12.99
CA ILE A 21 -6.72 5.96 11.74
C ILE A 21 -7.14 7.44 11.73
N GLU A 22 -7.67 7.97 12.84
CA GLU A 22 -8.10 9.38 12.93
C GLU A 22 -6.92 10.31 12.69
N ARG A 23 -5.81 10.11 13.43
CA ARG A 23 -4.62 10.94 13.33
C ARG A 23 -3.98 10.84 11.95
N LEU A 24 -3.96 9.66 11.33
CA LEU A 24 -3.44 9.47 9.99
C LEU A 24 -4.25 10.26 8.97
N ILE A 25 -5.57 10.16 9.00
CA ILE A 25 -6.48 10.89 8.11
C ILE A 25 -6.32 12.40 8.29
N ASP A 26 -6.32 12.89 9.54
CA ASP A 26 -6.14 14.33 9.84
C ASP A 26 -4.79 14.84 9.29
N SER A 27 -3.71 14.08 9.46
CA SER A 27 -2.39 14.44 8.94
C SER A 27 -2.36 14.51 7.41
N ILE A 28 -3.04 13.59 6.73
CA ILE A 28 -3.13 13.57 5.27
C ILE A 28 -3.87 14.82 4.78
N PHE A 29 -5.05 15.12 5.31
CA PHE A 29 -5.85 16.26 4.86
C PHE A 29 -5.25 17.61 5.26
N LEU A 30 -4.48 17.66 6.34
CA LEU A 30 -3.69 18.85 6.70
C LEU A 30 -2.65 19.19 5.62
N LEU A 31 -1.96 18.18 5.09
CA LEU A 31 -0.91 18.36 4.09
C LEU A 31 -1.45 18.44 2.65
N TYR A 32 -2.55 17.75 2.38
CA TYR A 32 -3.12 17.58 1.02
C TYR A 32 -4.64 17.77 1.04
N PRO A 33 -5.15 19.01 1.23
CA PRO A 33 -6.59 19.25 1.44
C PRO A 33 -7.51 18.79 0.29
N SER A 34 -7.03 18.78 -0.95
CA SER A 34 -7.80 18.41 -2.14
C SER A 34 -7.66 16.95 -2.56
N ILE A 35 -6.81 16.16 -1.86
CA ILE A 35 -6.60 14.76 -2.21
C ILE A 35 -7.83 13.91 -1.85
N SER A 36 -8.13 12.88 -2.64
CA SER A 36 -9.13 11.88 -2.25
C SER A 36 -8.50 10.84 -1.34
N CYS A 37 -9.24 10.39 -0.33
CA CYS A 37 -8.80 9.33 0.57
C CYS A 37 -9.86 8.24 0.64
N LEU A 38 -9.48 6.99 0.35
CA LEU A 38 -10.33 5.82 0.42
C LEU A 38 -9.79 4.86 1.49
N ILE A 39 -10.55 4.70 2.56
CA ILE A 39 -10.30 3.67 3.56
C ILE A 39 -10.95 2.38 3.07
N VAL A 40 -10.17 1.30 3.01
CA VAL A 40 -10.65 -0.02 2.59
C VAL A 40 -10.60 -0.96 3.77
N ASP A 41 -11.71 -1.08 4.47
CA ASP A 41 -11.78 -1.80 5.73
C ASP A 41 -12.17 -3.27 5.54
N ASP A 42 -11.32 -4.18 6.00
CA ASP A 42 -11.47 -5.63 5.79
C ASP A 42 -12.35 -6.31 6.86
N GLY A 43 -13.25 -5.54 7.47
CA GLY A 43 -14.19 -6.00 8.50
C GLY A 43 -13.60 -5.84 9.89
N SER A 44 -13.19 -4.62 10.25
CA SER A 44 -12.75 -4.29 11.61
C SER A 44 -13.85 -4.57 12.63
N GLU A 45 -13.45 -5.10 13.78
CA GLU A 45 -14.33 -5.39 14.92
C GLU A 45 -14.25 -4.31 16.01
N ASP A 46 -13.28 -3.37 15.86
CA ASP A 46 -13.11 -2.22 16.73
C ASP A 46 -13.83 -0.97 16.18
N GLU A 47 -13.54 0.20 16.71
CA GLU A 47 -14.17 1.46 16.30
C GLU A 47 -13.63 2.05 14.99
N THR A 48 -12.78 1.35 14.23
CA THR A 48 -12.17 1.88 12.99
C THR A 48 -13.20 2.45 12.04
N GLN A 49 -14.25 1.69 11.70
CA GLN A 49 -15.28 2.14 10.75
C GLN A 49 -16.09 3.32 11.28
N SER A 50 -16.47 3.32 12.56
CA SER A 50 -17.25 4.39 13.17
C SER A 50 -16.48 5.72 13.18
N ILE A 51 -15.17 5.67 13.47
CA ILE A 51 -14.25 6.83 13.41
C ILE A 51 -14.19 7.39 11.98
N VAL A 52 -13.98 6.53 10.99
CA VAL A 52 -13.92 6.96 9.58
C VAL A 52 -15.25 7.59 9.14
N LEU A 53 -16.39 7.00 9.50
CA LEU A 53 -17.70 7.55 9.18
C LEU A 53 -17.93 8.92 9.84
N ALA A 54 -17.48 9.12 11.06
CA ALA A 54 -17.55 10.44 11.72
C ALA A 54 -16.68 11.48 10.99
N LEU A 55 -15.46 11.09 10.56
CA LEU A 55 -14.55 11.97 9.83
C LEU A 55 -15.04 12.34 8.42
N LYS A 56 -15.91 11.55 7.80
CA LYS A 56 -16.56 11.93 6.52
C LYS A 56 -17.40 13.21 6.64
N ASN A 57 -17.91 13.55 7.82
CA ASN A 57 -18.58 14.83 8.03
C ASN A 57 -17.62 16.04 8.01
N LYS A 58 -16.33 15.80 8.31
CA LYS A 58 -15.27 16.81 8.31
C LYS A 58 -14.58 16.91 6.94
N TYR A 59 -14.41 15.79 6.25
CA TYR A 59 -13.65 15.67 5.00
C TYR A 59 -14.53 15.11 3.89
N SER A 60 -14.98 15.97 2.96
CA SER A 60 -15.84 15.56 1.83
C SER A 60 -15.17 14.60 0.84
N ASN A 61 -13.83 14.59 0.82
CA ASN A 61 -13.02 13.74 -0.07
C ASN A 61 -12.58 12.42 0.60
N LEU A 62 -13.11 12.13 1.81
CA LEU A 62 -12.89 10.86 2.52
C LEU A 62 -14.00 9.88 2.18
N ASP A 63 -13.64 8.65 1.85
CA ASP A 63 -14.62 7.57 1.64
C ASP A 63 -14.23 6.29 2.38
N LEU A 64 -15.21 5.42 2.62
CA LEU A 64 -15.07 4.13 3.29
C LEU A 64 -15.64 3.03 2.40
N MET A 65 -14.81 2.03 2.08
CA MET A 65 -15.22 0.77 1.49
C MET A 65 -15.23 -0.31 2.57
N ASP A 66 -16.43 -0.70 2.99
CA ASP A 66 -16.62 -1.81 3.93
C ASP A 66 -16.57 -3.15 3.19
N ARG A 67 -15.55 -3.96 3.53
CA ARG A 67 -15.34 -5.32 3.01
C ARG A 67 -15.73 -6.41 4.02
N SER A 68 -16.50 -6.07 5.06
CA SER A 68 -16.90 -7.03 6.10
C SER A 68 -17.61 -8.28 5.55
N LYS A 69 -18.34 -8.15 4.43
CA LYS A 69 -19.07 -9.23 3.78
C LYS A 69 -18.32 -9.94 2.65
N GLU A 70 -17.11 -9.44 2.30
CA GLU A 70 -16.33 -10.04 1.22
C GLU A 70 -15.79 -11.43 1.61
N PRO A 71 -15.88 -12.43 0.70
CA PRO A 71 -15.45 -13.79 1.00
C PRO A 71 -13.93 -13.96 1.09
N VAL A 72 -13.18 -13.08 0.42
CA VAL A 72 -11.72 -13.10 0.43
C VAL A 72 -11.22 -11.95 1.27
N LYS A 73 -10.61 -12.29 2.40
CA LYS A 73 -10.03 -11.33 3.36
C LYS A 73 -8.53 -11.23 3.20
N GLY A 74 -7.98 -10.08 3.59
CA GLY A 74 -6.55 -9.82 3.68
C GLY A 74 -6.12 -8.54 2.98
N LEU A 75 -4.93 -8.05 3.34
CA LEU A 75 -4.37 -6.80 2.85
C LEU A 75 -4.35 -6.72 1.32
N CYS A 76 -3.92 -7.81 0.65
CA CYS A 76 -3.83 -7.81 -0.82
C CYS A 76 -5.20 -7.64 -1.47
N SER A 77 -6.24 -8.31 -0.98
CA SER A 77 -7.60 -8.16 -1.53
C SER A 77 -8.14 -6.75 -1.29
N SER A 78 -7.90 -6.16 -0.11
CA SER A 78 -8.31 -4.78 0.18
C SER A 78 -7.65 -3.77 -0.77
N VAL A 79 -6.34 -3.92 -1.00
CA VAL A 79 -5.61 -3.05 -1.94
C VAL A 79 -6.11 -3.24 -3.38
N VAL A 80 -6.34 -4.47 -3.81
CA VAL A 80 -6.87 -4.75 -5.17
C VAL A 80 -8.24 -4.12 -5.36
N ASP A 81 -9.16 -4.28 -4.42
CA ASP A 81 -10.51 -3.71 -4.53
C ASP A 81 -10.45 -2.17 -4.48
N GLY A 82 -9.60 -1.60 -3.62
CA GLY A 82 -9.36 -0.16 -3.58
C GLY A 82 -8.83 0.39 -4.91
N ILE A 83 -7.82 -0.25 -5.52
CA ILE A 83 -7.30 0.17 -6.83
C ILE A 83 -8.37 0.02 -7.92
N GLN A 84 -9.14 -1.07 -7.92
CA GLN A 84 -10.19 -1.30 -8.93
C GLN A 84 -11.34 -0.29 -8.83
N SER A 85 -11.65 0.22 -7.64
CA SER A 85 -12.66 1.26 -7.43
C SER A 85 -12.16 2.68 -7.70
N CYS A 86 -10.84 2.89 -7.73
CA CYS A 86 -10.22 4.18 -7.92
C CYS A 86 -10.54 4.77 -9.32
N ARG A 87 -10.90 6.06 -9.35
CA ARG A 87 -11.27 6.78 -10.60
C ARG A 87 -10.34 7.92 -10.93
N THR A 88 -9.45 8.31 -10.03
CA THR A 88 -8.45 9.36 -10.23
C THR A 88 -7.32 8.87 -11.13
N GLU A 89 -6.53 9.79 -11.66
CA GLU A 89 -5.41 9.48 -12.55
C GLU A 89 -4.35 8.60 -11.86
N TYR A 90 -4.04 8.93 -10.61
CA TYR A 90 -3.08 8.18 -9.79
C TYR A 90 -3.73 7.67 -8.51
N PHE A 91 -3.21 6.55 -8.02
CA PHE A 91 -3.45 6.07 -6.68
C PHE A 91 -2.14 5.99 -5.89
N ILE A 92 -2.23 6.07 -4.57
CA ILE A 92 -1.11 5.85 -3.64
C ILE A 92 -1.60 4.96 -2.51
N ILE A 93 -0.85 3.90 -2.21
CA ILE A 93 -1.12 2.99 -1.09
C ILE A 93 -0.22 3.36 0.08
N ILE A 94 -0.80 3.46 1.27
CA ILE A 94 -0.08 3.53 2.54
C ILE A 94 -0.79 2.66 3.57
N ASP A 95 -0.04 2.11 4.54
CA ASP A 95 -0.63 1.30 5.62
C ASP A 95 -1.32 2.20 6.66
N GLY A 96 -2.38 1.67 7.31
CA GLY A 96 -3.17 2.39 8.32
C GLY A 96 -2.51 2.52 9.69
N ASP A 97 -1.33 1.91 9.90
CA ASP A 97 -0.64 1.81 11.20
C ASP A 97 0.32 2.96 11.52
N GLY A 98 0.34 4.00 10.67
CA GLY A 98 1.18 5.18 10.86
C GLY A 98 2.67 5.00 10.57
N GLN A 99 3.12 3.82 10.08
CA GLN A 99 4.54 3.58 9.78
C GLN A 99 5.00 4.28 8.49
N HIS A 100 4.08 4.73 7.65
CA HIS A 100 4.34 5.49 6.43
C HIS A 100 4.04 6.97 6.67
N PRO A 101 5.08 7.84 6.85
CA PRO A 101 4.86 9.24 7.17
C PRO A 101 4.17 9.98 6.00
N PRO A 102 3.03 10.66 6.23
CA PRO A 102 2.27 11.36 5.19
C PRO A 102 3.08 12.41 4.43
N GLU A 103 4.11 13.00 5.03
CA GLU A 103 5.00 14.00 4.42
C GLU A 103 5.74 13.43 3.20
N PHE A 104 5.92 12.11 3.14
CA PHE A 104 6.61 11.44 2.03
C PHE A 104 5.71 11.14 0.83
N ILE A 105 4.39 11.31 0.95
CA ILE A 105 3.45 11.21 -0.17
C ILE A 105 3.84 12.16 -1.31
N GLN A 106 4.33 13.36 -1.02
CA GLN A 106 4.80 14.32 -2.02
C GLN A 106 5.90 13.75 -2.94
N TYR A 107 6.77 12.88 -2.44
CA TYR A 107 7.83 12.28 -3.27
C TYR A 107 7.26 11.23 -4.22
N CYS A 108 6.25 10.48 -3.77
CA CYS A 108 5.49 9.58 -4.63
C CYS A 108 4.79 10.37 -5.75
N ILE A 109 4.09 11.44 -5.41
CA ILE A 109 3.42 12.35 -6.36
C ILE A 109 4.43 12.91 -7.36
N LYS A 110 5.57 13.40 -6.88
CA LYS A 110 6.62 13.97 -7.73
C LYS A 110 7.12 12.97 -8.79
N THR A 111 7.36 11.73 -8.40
CA THR A 111 7.84 10.72 -9.36
C THR A 111 6.77 10.32 -10.38
N LEU A 112 5.50 10.26 -9.97
CA LEU A 112 4.36 10.01 -10.86
C LEU A 112 4.20 11.14 -11.87
N ASN A 113 4.25 12.40 -11.43
CA ASN A 113 4.18 13.58 -12.29
C ASN A 113 5.37 13.70 -13.25
N LEU A 114 6.51 13.08 -12.94
CA LEU A 114 7.65 12.94 -13.85
C LEU A 114 7.50 11.77 -14.84
N GLY A 115 6.33 11.13 -14.88
CA GLY A 115 5.96 10.13 -15.87
C GLY A 115 6.18 8.69 -15.46
N ALA A 116 6.51 8.40 -14.18
CA ALA A 116 6.58 7.02 -13.70
C ALA A 116 5.22 6.31 -13.86
N ASP A 117 5.25 5.03 -14.26
CA ASP A 117 4.06 4.18 -14.26
C ASP A 117 3.77 3.64 -12.86
N LEU A 118 4.85 3.34 -12.11
CA LEU A 118 4.81 3.01 -10.69
C LEU A 118 5.91 3.76 -9.94
N SER A 119 5.55 4.30 -8.78
CA SER A 119 6.43 4.95 -7.81
C SER A 119 6.49 4.11 -6.54
N ILE A 120 7.68 3.75 -6.06
CA ILE A 120 7.85 2.78 -4.98
C ILE A 120 8.72 3.39 -3.89
N GLY A 121 8.16 3.49 -2.68
CA GLY A 121 8.89 3.91 -1.50
C GLY A 121 9.90 2.85 -1.08
N THR A 122 11.13 3.25 -0.87
CA THR A 122 12.20 2.40 -0.32
C THR A 122 12.39 2.76 1.14
N ARG A 123 12.22 1.79 2.01
CA ARG A 123 12.46 1.97 3.44
C ARG A 123 13.94 2.23 3.69
N GLU A 124 14.25 3.31 4.37
CA GLU A 124 15.60 3.54 4.86
C GLU A 124 15.90 2.52 5.96
N PRO A 125 17.12 1.96 5.99
CA PRO A 125 17.52 1.00 7.01
C PRO A 125 17.77 1.73 8.34
N TYR A 126 16.73 2.30 8.93
CA TYR A 126 16.88 2.89 10.27
C TYR A 126 16.65 1.88 11.37
N ALA A 127 17.44 2.02 12.39
CA ALA A 127 17.48 1.43 13.72
C ALA A 127 16.11 1.01 14.28
N THR A 128 15.40 0.17 13.57
CA THR A 128 14.23 -0.49 14.11
C THR A 128 14.73 -1.49 15.15
N ARG A 129 14.17 -1.47 16.34
CA ARG A 129 14.37 -2.47 17.39
C ARG A 129 13.80 -3.84 16.96
N TRP A 130 14.15 -4.27 15.76
CA TRP A 130 13.76 -5.59 15.28
C TRP A 130 14.68 -6.63 15.91
N THR A 131 14.11 -7.74 16.29
CA THR A 131 14.91 -8.90 16.71
C THR A 131 15.77 -9.38 15.54
N PHE A 132 16.95 -9.89 15.81
CA PHE A 132 17.89 -10.39 14.79
C PHE A 132 17.22 -11.38 13.83
N SER A 133 16.39 -12.31 14.37
CA SER A 133 15.62 -13.26 13.55
C SER A 133 14.66 -12.58 12.57
N ARG A 134 13.99 -11.51 12.99
CA ARG A 134 13.08 -10.74 12.12
C ARG A 134 13.84 -10.02 11.01
N ILE A 135 15.02 -9.49 11.31
CA ILE A 135 15.90 -8.86 10.31
C ILE A 135 16.31 -9.89 9.26
N VAL A 136 16.80 -11.07 9.68
CA VAL A 136 17.24 -12.14 8.77
C VAL A 136 16.10 -12.63 7.88
N ILE A 137 14.91 -12.87 8.44
CA ILE A 137 13.72 -13.30 7.66
C ILE A 137 13.31 -12.23 6.66
N SER A 138 13.26 -10.96 7.06
CA SER A 138 12.88 -9.85 6.19
C SER A 138 13.90 -9.65 5.05
N TYR A 139 15.18 -9.75 5.37
CA TYR A 139 16.26 -9.56 4.41
C TYR A 139 16.33 -10.70 3.38
N SER A 140 16.24 -11.96 3.84
CA SER A 140 16.20 -13.13 2.95
C SER A 140 14.97 -13.11 2.03
N ALA A 141 13.81 -12.76 2.54
CA ALA A 141 12.60 -12.59 1.75
C ALA A 141 12.76 -11.51 0.66
N SER A 142 13.39 -10.37 1.01
CA SER A 142 13.67 -9.30 0.06
C SER A 142 14.66 -9.72 -1.04
N ILE A 143 15.73 -10.45 -0.68
CA ILE A 143 16.70 -10.98 -1.66
C ILE A 143 16.02 -11.92 -2.65
N LEU A 144 15.27 -12.89 -2.14
CA LEU A 144 14.52 -13.83 -2.98
C LEU A 144 13.58 -13.08 -3.93
N ALA A 145 12.83 -12.08 -3.42
CA ALA A 145 11.95 -11.26 -4.25
C ALA A 145 12.73 -10.56 -5.38
N LYS A 146 13.89 -9.97 -5.08
CA LYS A 146 14.74 -9.31 -6.08
C LYS A 146 15.22 -10.28 -7.15
N ILE A 147 15.69 -11.47 -6.76
CA ILE A 147 16.11 -12.52 -7.72
C ILE A 147 14.93 -12.89 -8.64
N ARG A 148 13.74 -13.12 -8.09
CA ARG A 148 12.55 -13.48 -8.88
C ARG A 148 12.16 -12.37 -9.85
N LEU A 149 12.21 -11.10 -9.40
CA LEU A 149 11.89 -9.94 -10.25
C LEU A 149 12.95 -9.72 -11.33
N LEU A 150 14.22 -9.96 -11.02
CA LEU A 150 15.31 -9.89 -12.02
C LEU A 150 15.06 -10.86 -13.17
N LEU A 151 14.57 -12.07 -12.89
CA LEU A 151 14.15 -13.04 -13.93
C LEU A 151 12.96 -12.52 -14.77
N CYS A 152 12.15 -11.62 -14.23
CA CYS A 152 11.08 -10.93 -14.97
C CYS A 152 11.58 -9.67 -15.71
N GLY A 153 12.87 -9.33 -15.60
CA GLY A 153 13.44 -8.10 -16.17
C GLY A 153 13.13 -6.84 -15.36
N VAL A 154 12.78 -6.98 -14.08
CA VAL A 154 12.43 -5.87 -13.18
C VAL A 154 13.51 -5.72 -12.12
N THR A 155 14.05 -4.50 -11.99
CA THR A 155 15.01 -4.14 -10.94
C THR A 155 14.43 -3.06 -10.05
N ILE A 156 14.27 -3.37 -8.75
CA ILE A 156 13.75 -2.44 -7.76
C ILE A 156 14.42 -2.65 -6.39
N ARG A 157 14.55 -1.59 -5.61
CA ARG A 157 15.26 -1.64 -4.33
C ARG A 157 14.46 -2.34 -3.22
N ASP A 158 13.17 -2.00 -3.07
CA ASP A 158 12.30 -2.58 -2.05
C ASP A 158 11.00 -3.15 -2.66
N PRO A 159 11.03 -4.40 -3.17
CA PRO A 159 9.85 -5.03 -3.76
C PRO A 159 8.77 -5.39 -2.73
N MET A 160 9.07 -5.20 -1.46
CA MET A 160 8.22 -5.58 -0.33
C MET A 160 7.60 -4.35 0.37
N SER A 161 7.75 -3.17 -0.23
CA SER A 161 7.19 -1.94 0.31
C SER A 161 5.66 -1.98 0.33
N GLY A 162 5.06 -1.49 1.43
CA GLY A 162 3.63 -1.16 1.53
C GLY A 162 3.33 0.24 1.01
N PHE A 163 4.36 1.08 0.79
CA PHE A 163 4.22 2.44 0.30
C PHE A 163 4.56 2.51 -1.19
N PHE A 164 3.55 2.60 -2.01
CA PHE A 164 3.74 2.74 -3.47
C PHE A 164 2.53 3.43 -4.11
N GLY A 165 2.73 3.96 -5.29
CA GLY A 165 1.65 4.54 -6.10
C GLY A 165 1.84 4.22 -7.56
N GLY A 166 0.85 4.54 -8.38
CA GLY A 166 0.91 4.28 -9.81
C GLY A 166 -0.20 4.94 -10.59
N LYS A 167 -0.06 4.88 -11.92
CA LYS A 167 -1.14 5.22 -12.84
C LYS A 167 -2.29 4.25 -12.66
N THR A 168 -3.46 4.75 -12.27
CA THR A 168 -4.61 3.92 -11.91
C THR A 168 -4.98 2.94 -13.02
N LYS A 169 -5.18 3.45 -14.22
CA LYS A 169 -5.59 2.62 -15.36
C LYS A 169 -4.56 1.54 -15.71
N PHE A 170 -3.27 1.90 -15.66
CA PHE A 170 -2.18 0.95 -15.92
C PHE A 170 -2.22 -0.25 -14.97
N VAL A 171 -2.38 0.00 -13.66
CA VAL A 171 -2.41 -1.08 -12.68
C VAL A 171 -3.74 -1.85 -12.71
N GLN A 172 -4.88 -1.17 -12.93
CA GLN A 172 -6.17 -1.84 -13.13
C GLN A 172 -6.14 -2.83 -14.30
N ASP A 173 -5.49 -2.48 -15.40
CA ASP A 173 -5.35 -3.36 -16.56
C ASP A 173 -4.50 -4.60 -16.21
N ILE A 174 -3.39 -4.43 -15.49
CA ILE A 174 -2.56 -5.55 -14.99
C ILE A 174 -3.39 -6.47 -14.07
N LEU A 175 -4.12 -5.90 -13.11
CA LEU A 175 -4.94 -6.66 -12.17
C LEU A 175 -6.03 -7.46 -12.89
N SER A 176 -6.67 -6.86 -13.88
CA SER A 176 -7.75 -7.49 -14.66
C SER A 176 -7.24 -8.61 -15.56
N GLN A 177 -6.12 -8.39 -16.28
CA GLN A 177 -5.51 -9.37 -17.18
C GLN A 177 -4.95 -10.59 -16.45
N HIS A 178 -4.48 -10.41 -15.21
CA HIS A 178 -3.80 -11.44 -14.44
C HIS A 178 -4.52 -11.86 -13.17
N LYS A 179 -5.84 -11.66 -13.08
CA LYS A 179 -6.67 -11.87 -11.88
C LYS A 179 -6.38 -13.18 -11.13
N LYS A 180 -6.16 -14.29 -11.86
CA LYS A 180 -5.88 -15.62 -11.26
C LYS A 180 -4.45 -15.78 -10.71
N SER A 181 -3.54 -14.86 -11.04
CA SER A 181 -2.14 -14.94 -10.63
C SER A 181 -1.85 -14.23 -9.31
N PHE A 182 -2.79 -13.45 -8.78
CA PHE A 182 -2.61 -12.71 -7.53
C PHE A 182 -2.94 -13.55 -6.31
N THR A 183 -2.12 -13.46 -5.28
CA THR A 183 -2.35 -14.14 -4.00
C THR A 183 -3.15 -13.23 -3.07
N LEU A 184 -4.46 -13.14 -3.30
CA LEU A 184 -5.36 -12.20 -2.61
C LEU A 184 -5.36 -12.33 -1.08
N GLY A 185 -5.18 -13.54 -0.54
CA GLY A 185 -5.02 -13.76 0.91
C GLY A 185 -3.60 -13.49 1.44
N GLY A 186 -2.71 -12.91 0.62
CA GLY A 186 -1.37 -12.49 0.99
C GLY A 186 -1.32 -11.06 1.53
N TYR A 187 -0.10 -10.52 1.67
CA TYR A 187 0.10 -9.13 2.11
C TYR A 187 1.19 -8.39 1.30
N LYS A 188 1.58 -8.92 0.13
CA LYS A 188 2.65 -8.37 -0.73
C LYS A 188 2.17 -8.15 -2.15
N ILE A 189 1.12 -7.35 -2.28
CA ILE A 189 0.48 -7.06 -3.57
C ILE A 189 1.44 -6.38 -4.56
N LEU A 190 2.31 -5.48 -4.08
CA LEU A 190 3.31 -4.82 -4.93
C LEU A 190 4.21 -5.84 -5.65
N PHE A 191 4.71 -6.84 -4.93
CA PHE A 191 5.53 -7.89 -5.52
C PHE A 191 4.79 -8.66 -6.62
N ASP A 192 3.51 -8.97 -6.39
CA ASP A 192 2.68 -9.65 -7.38
C ASP A 192 2.42 -8.77 -8.62
N ILE A 193 2.19 -7.47 -8.46
CA ILE A 193 2.07 -6.49 -9.56
C ILE A 193 3.39 -6.45 -10.34
N LEU A 194 4.53 -6.29 -9.67
CA LEU A 194 5.84 -6.17 -10.29
C LEU A 194 6.24 -7.38 -11.15
N LYS A 195 5.76 -8.58 -10.84
CA LYS A 195 5.95 -9.77 -11.70
C LYS A 195 5.23 -9.69 -13.05
N LYS A 196 4.25 -8.79 -13.17
CA LYS A 196 3.34 -8.69 -14.31
C LYS A 196 3.48 -7.39 -15.10
N VAL A 197 4.34 -6.46 -14.65
CA VAL A 197 4.58 -5.22 -15.41
C VAL A 197 5.27 -5.51 -16.74
N PRO A 198 4.96 -4.77 -17.81
CA PRO A 198 5.68 -4.86 -19.08
C PRO A 198 7.16 -4.49 -18.92
N LYS A 199 8.05 -5.08 -19.72
CA LYS A 199 9.49 -4.78 -19.68
C LYS A 199 9.86 -3.31 -19.89
N LYS A 200 9.00 -2.54 -20.58
CA LYS A 200 9.18 -1.10 -20.84
C LYS A 200 8.51 -0.20 -19.78
N CYS A 201 8.06 -0.79 -18.65
CA CYS A 201 7.44 -0.04 -17.57
C CYS A 201 8.44 0.95 -16.95
N ASN A 202 8.03 2.20 -16.76
CA ASN A 202 8.82 3.22 -16.09
C ASN A 202 8.61 3.11 -14.56
N LEU A 203 9.56 2.43 -13.91
CA LEU A 203 9.59 2.29 -12.46
C LEU A 203 10.47 3.36 -11.85
N SER A 204 9.97 4.10 -10.89
CA SER A 204 10.72 5.08 -10.10
C SER A 204 10.60 4.79 -8.62
N GLY A 205 11.45 5.39 -7.81
CA GLY A 205 11.42 5.19 -6.37
C GLY A 205 11.87 6.42 -5.60
N PHE A 206 11.51 6.46 -4.34
CA PHE A 206 11.94 7.46 -3.37
C PHE A 206 12.28 6.77 -2.04
N TYR A 207 13.07 7.45 -1.21
CA TYR A 207 13.40 6.95 0.12
C TYR A 207 12.48 7.59 1.16
N TYR A 208 12.16 6.83 2.21
CA TYR A 208 11.44 7.34 3.36
C TYR A 208 11.87 6.64 4.65
N PRO A 209 11.86 7.33 5.78
CA PRO A 209 12.10 6.73 7.08
C PRO A 209 10.89 5.85 7.43
N PHE A 210 11.13 4.56 7.64
CA PHE A 210 10.06 3.67 8.07
C PHE A 210 9.84 3.83 9.57
N GLY A 211 8.68 4.37 9.95
CA GLY A 211 8.33 4.67 11.34
C GLY A 211 8.23 3.44 12.23
N LEU A 212 8.34 3.65 13.53
CA LEU A 212 7.89 2.65 14.50
C LEU A 212 6.37 2.62 14.44
N ARG A 213 5.77 1.43 14.55
CA ARG A 213 4.33 1.32 14.77
C ARG A 213 4.03 1.97 16.12
N GLU A 214 3.14 2.95 16.12
CA GLU A 214 2.84 3.71 17.32
C GLU A 214 1.93 2.94 18.26
N CYS A 215 0.92 2.23 17.71
CA CYS A 215 -0.02 1.41 18.47
C CYS A 215 -0.31 0.08 17.75
N GLY A 216 -0.77 -0.92 18.49
CA GLY A 216 -1.20 -2.22 17.97
C GLY A 216 -0.08 -3.27 17.82
N THR A 217 -0.47 -4.50 17.48
CA THR A 217 0.43 -5.65 17.33
C THR A 217 0.60 -6.08 15.88
N SER A 218 1.78 -6.63 15.54
CA SER A 218 2.02 -7.15 14.18
C SER A 218 1.13 -8.36 13.89
N LYS A 219 0.32 -8.30 12.85
CA LYS A 219 -0.59 -9.37 12.39
C LYS A 219 0.10 -10.44 11.53
N LEU A 220 1.47 -10.45 11.49
CA LEU A 220 2.26 -11.43 10.74
C LEU A 220 2.17 -12.82 11.41
N THR A 221 1.51 -13.77 10.74
CA THR A 221 1.42 -15.15 11.17
C THR A 221 2.25 -16.07 10.26
N ILE A 222 2.61 -17.27 10.76
CA ILE A 222 3.34 -18.29 9.98
C ILE A 222 2.59 -18.65 8.68
N LYS A 223 1.25 -18.66 8.71
CA LYS A 223 0.43 -18.90 7.51
C LYS A 223 0.67 -17.85 6.41
N ILE A 224 0.91 -16.60 6.80
CA ILE A 224 1.20 -15.51 5.86
C ILE A 224 2.58 -15.71 5.23
N ILE A 225 3.57 -16.13 6.00
CA ILE A 225 4.93 -16.42 5.51
C ILE A 225 4.90 -17.57 4.50
N ILE A 226 4.17 -18.64 4.79
CA ILE A 226 4.01 -19.79 3.86
C ILE A 226 3.33 -19.34 2.56
N ARG A 227 2.26 -18.56 2.61
CA ARG A 227 1.60 -18.00 1.42
C ARG A 227 2.53 -17.12 0.60
N TYR A 228 3.40 -16.36 1.25
CA TYR A 228 4.42 -15.57 0.58
C TYR A 228 5.42 -16.46 -0.19
N VAL A 229 5.94 -17.51 0.44
CA VAL A 229 6.85 -18.46 -0.23
C VAL A 229 6.15 -19.11 -1.44
N LEU A 230 4.89 -19.50 -1.31
CA LEU A 230 4.11 -20.06 -2.42
C LEU A 230 3.87 -19.04 -3.56
N SER A 231 3.80 -17.76 -3.28
CA SER A 231 3.63 -16.71 -4.31
C SER A 231 4.87 -16.56 -5.22
N PHE A 232 6.04 -17.06 -4.80
CA PHE A 232 7.26 -17.09 -5.61
C PHE A 232 7.13 -17.99 -6.84
N PHE A 233 6.38 -19.07 -6.71
CA PHE A 233 6.25 -20.09 -7.76
C PHE A 233 5.05 -19.85 -8.68
N ARG A 234 4.28 -18.81 -8.45
CA ARG A 234 3.18 -18.34 -9.29
C ARG A 234 3.58 -17.06 -10.03
#